data_e8c7d2b4c592e71ed4478f8b6d55f92f
#
_entry.id   e8c7d2b4c592e71ed4478f8b6d55f92f
#
_cell.length_a   1.000
_cell.length_b   1.000
_cell.length_c   1.000
_cell.angle_alpha   90.00
_cell.angle_beta   90.00
_cell.angle_gamma   90.00
#
_symmetry.space_group_name_H-M   'P 1'
#
loop_
_entity.id
_entity.type
_entity.pdbx_description
1 polymer ?
#
loop_
_entity_poly.entity_id
_entity_poly.type
_entity_poly.pdbx_seq_one_letter_code
_entity_poly.pdbx_strand_id
1 'polypeptide(L)'
;MAKQIIYGEEARKALQAGIDQLANTVKITLGPKGRNVVLDKKFGAPLITNDGVTIAKEIELDDPFENMGAQLVKEVSTKTNDAAGDGTTTATLLAQALIREGMKNIAAGANPMDVKRGISKAVDSAVAEIKKNSKAIENSDGIARVATVSSGDETVGKLIAEAMEKVTTDGVVTLEEGKTAETYSEVVEGMQFDRGYISPYFATDTDKMTANLDDAYILITDKKISNIQDVLPLLEQVVQAGKKLLIIAEDIEGEALTTLILNKLRGTFVCVGVKAPGFGDRRKEMLQDIAILTGGTVITSELGLELKDTTIDQLGRAKSVTVSKENTTIVNGAGSTEQIQARIAQIRSAIENTTSEFDKEKLQERLAKLAGGVAVIKVGAATEIEMKEKKLRIEDALAAAKAGAEEGIVAGGGTALINAMPAVEALIATLEGDEKTGAKIVLRALEEPVRQIAANAGLEGSVIIDTIRREGKVGYGFDAQNEVYGDMIAAGIVDPAKVTRSALQNAASVAAMVLTTESLVADKKEENPAPAMPAGGMGGMGGMY
;
A
#
# COMPACT_ATOMS: atom_id res chain seq x y z
N MET A 1 4.61 20.75 27.79
CA MET A 1 3.48 21.48 27.15
C MET A 1 2.20 21.21 27.94
N ALA A 2 1.34 22.21 28.11
CA ALA A 2 0.04 22.04 28.75
C ALA A 2 -0.88 21.21 27.83
N LYS A 3 -1.76 20.41 28.40
CA LYS A 3 -2.76 19.63 27.65
C LYS A 3 -4.13 20.29 27.72
N GLN A 4 -4.84 20.19 26.62
CA GLN A 4 -6.27 20.49 26.54
C GLN A 4 -7.03 19.19 26.49
N ILE A 5 -8.10 19.05 27.25
CA ILE A 5 -8.87 17.81 27.38
C ILE A 5 -10.34 18.13 27.19
N ILE A 6 -11.02 17.34 26.36
CA ILE A 6 -12.47 17.38 26.17
C ILE A 6 -13.07 16.00 26.38
N TYR A 7 -14.35 15.95 26.76
CA TYR A 7 -15.01 14.73 27.21
C TYR A 7 -16.39 14.56 26.54
N GLY A 8 -16.88 13.33 26.60
CA GLY A 8 -18.26 12.98 26.33
C GLY A 8 -18.73 13.37 24.93
N GLU A 9 -19.84 14.04 24.85
CA GLU A 9 -20.47 14.42 23.57
C GLU A 9 -19.61 15.40 22.76
N GLU A 10 -18.91 16.34 23.42
CA GLU A 10 -18.00 17.29 22.76
C GLU A 10 -16.86 16.56 22.06
N ALA A 11 -16.23 15.61 22.75
CA ALA A 11 -15.16 14.78 22.19
C ALA A 11 -15.65 13.97 20.98
N ARG A 12 -16.82 13.34 21.08
CA ARG A 12 -17.40 12.55 19.99
C ARG A 12 -17.77 13.41 18.79
N LYS A 13 -18.32 14.62 18.99
CA LYS A 13 -18.64 15.55 17.90
C LYS A 13 -17.39 16.03 17.17
N ALA A 14 -16.32 16.36 17.89
CA ALA A 14 -15.07 16.77 17.28
C ALA A 14 -14.47 15.65 16.44
N LEU A 15 -14.39 14.41 16.96
CA LEU A 15 -13.94 13.26 16.18
C LEU A 15 -14.78 13.07 14.91
N GLN A 16 -16.10 13.09 15.03
CA GLN A 16 -17.01 12.90 13.90
C GLN A 16 -16.83 13.99 12.84
N ALA A 17 -16.64 15.24 13.24
CA ALA A 17 -16.42 16.35 12.31
C ALA A 17 -15.18 16.12 11.47
N GLY A 18 -14.06 15.73 12.08
CA GLY A 18 -12.83 15.43 11.37
C GLY A 18 -12.94 14.21 10.44
N ILE A 19 -13.59 13.15 10.91
CA ILE A 19 -13.89 11.96 10.11
C ILE A 19 -14.73 12.32 8.88
N ASP A 20 -15.76 13.14 9.08
CA ASP A 20 -16.65 13.56 8.00
C ASP A 20 -15.94 14.45 6.97
N GLN A 21 -15.07 15.36 7.38
CA GLN A 21 -14.29 16.18 6.46
C GLN A 21 -13.40 15.31 5.57
N LEU A 22 -12.63 14.38 6.14
CA LEU A 22 -11.78 13.49 5.35
C LEU A 22 -12.61 12.57 4.44
N ALA A 23 -13.58 11.85 4.99
CA ALA A 23 -14.34 10.87 4.23
C ALA A 23 -15.20 11.52 3.12
N ASN A 24 -15.74 12.71 3.34
CA ASN A 24 -16.50 13.45 2.31
C ASN A 24 -15.59 13.89 1.15
N THR A 25 -14.31 14.17 1.41
CA THR A 25 -13.33 14.50 0.38
C THR A 25 -12.95 13.28 -0.45
N VAL A 26 -12.80 12.12 0.20
CA VAL A 26 -12.37 10.88 -0.47
C VAL A 26 -13.52 10.22 -1.26
N LYS A 27 -14.72 10.10 -0.70
CA LYS A 27 -15.83 9.31 -1.27
C LYS A 27 -16.35 9.76 -2.63
N ILE A 28 -16.07 11.03 -3.02
CA ILE A 28 -16.48 11.56 -4.34
C ILE A 28 -15.74 10.89 -5.49
N THR A 29 -14.64 10.18 -5.21
CA THR A 29 -13.85 9.46 -6.21
C THR A 29 -14.39 8.06 -6.52
N LEU A 30 -15.35 7.54 -5.72
CA LEU A 30 -15.82 6.17 -5.78
C LEU A 30 -16.69 5.89 -7.02
N GLY A 31 -16.40 4.79 -7.70
CA GLY A 31 -17.19 4.24 -8.79
C GLY A 31 -16.90 4.86 -10.17
N PRO A 32 -17.55 4.36 -11.24
CA PRO A 32 -17.21 4.71 -12.61
C PRO A 32 -17.50 6.17 -12.98
N LYS A 33 -18.39 6.85 -12.24
CA LYS A 33 -18.69 8.29 -12.38
C LYS A 33 -18.08 9.12 -11.25
N GLY A 34 -17.09 8.54 -10.51
CA GLY A 34 -16.29 9.24 -9.53
C GLY A 34 -15.45 10.36 -10.15
N ARG A 35 -15.09 11.35 -9.33
CA ARG A 35 -14.37 12.55 -9.77
C ARG A 35 -13.05 12.69 -9.03
N ASN A 36 -12.10 13.37 -9.66
CA ASN A 36 -10.79 13.62 -9.09
C ASN A 36 -10.83 14.70 -8.00
N VAL A 37 -9.85 14.64 -7.11
CA VAL A 37 -9.52 15.67 -6.13
C VAL A 37 -8.22 16.35 -6.56
N VAL A 38 -8.13 17.66 -6.36
CA VAL A 38 -6.90 18.43 -6.59
C VAL A 38 -6.24 18.68 -5.25
N LEU A 39 -5.00 18.25 -5.11
CA LEU A 39 -4.19 18.40 -3.90
C LEU A 39 -3.13 19.48 -4.14
N ASP A 40 -3.06 20.47 -3.27
CA ASP A 40 -2.00 21.46 -3.30
C ASP A 40 -0.66 20.85 -2.91
N LYS A 41 0.41 21.28 -3.54
CA LYS A 41 1.78 20.84 -3.23
C LYS A 41 2.64 22.09 -2.93
N LYS A 42 3.38 22.05 -1.83
CA LYS A 42 4.29 23.13 -1.43
C LYS A 42 5.32 23.45 -2.52
N PHE A 43 5.67 22.47 -3.33
CA PHE A 43 6.62 22.60 -4.44
C PHE A 43 6.08 21.83 -5.65
N GLY A 44 6.14 22.43 -6.83
CA GLY A 44 5.69 21.86 -8.10
C GLY A 44 4.22 22.16 -8.42
N ALA A 45 3.67 21.40 -9.38
CA ALA A 45 2.28 21.52 -9.77
C ALA A 45 1.35 20.78 -8.80
N PRO A 46 0.08 21.25 -8.62
CA PRO A 46 -0.92 20.50 -7.87
C PRO A 46 -1.08 19.08 -8.40
N LEU A 47 -1.31 18.12 -7.51
CA LEU A 47 -1.58 16.74 -7.86
C LEU A 47 -3.09 16.55 -8.09
N ILE A 48 -3.47 16.00 -9.24
CA ILE A 48 -4.83 15.58 -9.53
C ILE A 48 -4.88 14.06 -9.39
N THR A 49 -5.77 13.55 -8.52
CA THR A 49 -5.87 12.12 -8.27
C THR A 49 -7.27 11.71 -7.82
N ASN A 50 -7.60 10.44 -8.02
CA ASN A 50 -8.78 9.77 -7.46
C ASN A 50 -8.39 8.67 -6.45
N ASP A 51 -7.09 8.47 -6.20
CA ASP A 51 -6.63 7.51 -5.21
C ASP A 51 -6.95 7.96 -3.79
N GLY A 52 -7.74 7.12 -3.09
CA GLY A 52 -8.25 7.43 -1.76
C GLY A 52 -7.16 7.55 -0.69
N VAL A 53 -6.11 6.73 -0.73
CA VAL A 53 -5.04 6.80 0.27
C VAL A 53 -4.17 8.04 0.07
N THR A 54 -3.86 8.41 -1.16
CA THR A 54 -3.11 9.64 -1.48
C THR A 54 -3.88 10.87 -1.00
N ILE A 55 -5.20 10.93 -1.26
CA ILE A 55 -6.04 12.03 -0.77
C ILE A 55 -6.06 12.06 0.76
N ALA A 56 -6.29 10.92 1.41
CA ALA A 56 -6.38 10.83 2.87
C ALA A 56 -5.09 11.25 3.56
N LYS A 57 -3.91 10.94 2.99
CA LYS A 57 -2.60 11.30 3.54
C LYS A 57 -2.34 12.81 3.56
N GLU A 58 -2.88 13.56 2.61
CA GLU A 58 -2.69 15.01 2.50
C GLU A 58 -3.63 15.81 3.41
N ILE A 59 -4.68 15.21 3.98
CA ILE A 59 -5.63 15.92 4.82
C ILE A 59 -5.08 16.07 6.23
N GLU A 60 -4.92 17.33 6.63
CA GLU A 60 -4.56 17.77 7.97
C GLU A 60 -5.46 18.96 8.35
N LEU A 61 -6.07 18.91 9.53
CA LEU A 61 -7.05 19.89 9.98
C LEU A 61 -6.44 20.81 11.05
N ASP A 62 -6.87 22.07 11.06
CA ASP A 62 -6.37 23.08 11.99
C ASP A 62 -6.76 22.82 13.44
N ASP A 63 -7.98 22.32 13.67
CA ASP A 63 -8.42 21.93 15.01
C ASP A 63 -7.80 20.58 15.40
N PRO A 64 -7.05 20.51 16.51
CA PRO A 64 -6.35 19.30 16.90
C PRO A 64 -7.28 18.14 17.26
N PHE A 65 -8.49 18.40 17.73
CA PHE A 65 -9.45 17.35 18.08
C PHE A 65 -10.17 16.79 16.85
N GLU A 66 -10.57 17.67 15.92
CA GLU A 66 -11.08 17.22 14.61
C GLU A 66 -9.99 16.47 13.84
N ASN A 67 -8.75 16.97 13.87
CA ASN A 67 -7.64 16.31 13.21
C ASN A 67 -7.39 14.90 13.74
N MET A 68 -7.59 14.64 15.04
CA MET A 68 -7.53 13.25 15.58
C MET A 68 -8.53 12.35 14.86
N GLY A 69 -9.76 12.81 14.63
CA GLY A 69 -10.77 12.07 13.87
C GLY A 69 -10.33 11.77 12.44
N ALA A 70 -9.80 12.77 11.73
CA ALA A 70 -9.26 12.62 10.39
C ALA A 70 -8.10 11.62 10.37
N GLN A 71 -7.14 11.69 11.29
CA GLN A 71 -5.99 10.79 11.37
C GLN A 71 -6.41 9.33 11.63
N LEU A 72 -7.45 9.08 12.43
CA LEU A 72 -7.98 7.72 12.66
C LEU A 72 -8.54 7.09 11.38
N VAL A 73 -9.25 7.86 10.55
CA VAL A 73 -9.78 7.35 9.27
C VAL A 73 -8.68 7.28 8.21
N LYS A 74 -7.71 8.16 8.25
CA LYS A 74 -6.48 8.04 7.44
C LYS A 74 -5.77 6.71 7.70
N GLU A 75 -5.72 6.25 8.95
CA GLU A 75 -5.16 4.93 9.30
C GLU A 75 -5.95 3.79 8.65
N VAL A 76 -7.30 3.88 8.57
CA VAL A 76 -8.13 2.89 7.83
C VAL A 76 -7.70 2.78 6.37
N SER A 77 -7.57 3.93 5.71
CA SER A 77 -7.13 3.99 4.30
C SER A 77 -5.74 3.38 4.11
N THR A 78 -4.79 3.78 4.96
CA THR A 78 -3.40 3.29 4.90
C THR A 78 -3.31 1.78 5.14
N LYS A 79 -3.99 1.26 6.17
CA LYS A 79 -4.00 -0.18 6.47
C LYS A 79 -4.66 -1.02 5.37
N THR A 80 -5.68 -0.47 4.72
CA THR A 80 -6.33 -1.16 3.60
C THR A 80 -5.39 -1.19 2.40
N ASN A 81 -4.68 -0.11 2.13
CA ASN A 81 -3.65 -0.06 1.11
C ASN A 81 -2.53 -1.07 1.38
N ASP A 82 -2.01 -1.13 2.61
CA ASP A 82 -0.96 -2.08 3.01
C ASP A 82 -1.39 -3.55 2.84
N ALA A 83 -2.66 -3.86 3.14
CA ALA A 83 -3.18 -5.22 3.11
C ALA A 83 -3.58 -5.70 1.71
N ALA A 84 -4.14 -4.82 0.88
CA ALA A 84 -4.80 -5.20 -0.38
C ALA A 84 -4.40 -4.31 -1.57
N GLY A 85 -3.73 -3.19 -1.35
CA GLY A 85 -3.27 -2.25 -2.37
C GLY A 85 -4.38 -1.49 -3.11
N ASP A 86 -5.63 -1.72 -2.77
CA ASP A 86 -6.83 -1.09 -3.35
C ASP A 86 -7.97 -1.05 -2.31
N GLY A 87 -9.10 -0.43 -2.64
CA GLY A 87 -10.29 -0.35 -1.79
C GLY A 87 -10.23 0.70 -0.68
N THR A 88 -9.27 1.61 -0.73
CA THR A 88 -9.01 2.63 0.27
C THR A 88 -10.18 3.61 0.43
N THR A 89 -10.81 4.00 -0.67
CA THR A 89 -12.02 4.83 -0.69
C THR A 89 -13.21 4.12 -0.05
N THR A 90 -13.42 2.85 -0.38
CA THR A 90 -14.50 2.02 0.19
C THR A 90 -14.32 1.84 1.69
N ALA A 91 -13.10 1.59 2.16
CA ALA A 91 -12.77 1.44 3.57
C ALA A 91 -13.05 2.74 4.35
N THR A 92 -12.65 3.88 3.81
CA THR A 92 -12.89 5.21 4.38
C THR A 92 -14.39 5.50 4.50
N LEU A 93 -15.16 5.20 3.46
CA LEU A 93 -16.62 5.37 3.45
C LEU A 93 -17.32 4.45 4.46
N LEU A 94 -16.92 3.18 4.53
CA LEU A 94 -17.46 2.22 5.51
C LEU A 94 -17.16 2.66 6.94
N ALA A 95 -15.95 3.17 7.22
CA ALA A 95 -15.61 3.70 8.54
C ALA A 95 -16.49 4.88 8.91
N GLN A 96 -16.71 5.83 7.99
CA GLN A 96 -17.64 6.95 8.20
C GLN A 96 -19.05 6.47 8.51
N ALA A 97 -19.56 5.50 7.74
CA ALA A 97 -20.91 4.98 7.91
C ALA A 97 -21.09 4.29 9.27
N LEU A 98 -20.15 3.42 9.65
CA LEU A 98 -20.16 2.71 10.94
C LEU A 98 -20.12 3.70 12.11
N ILE A 99 -19.25 4.72 12.03
CA ILE A 99 -19.10 5.72 13.08
C ILE A 99 -20.36 6.58 13.19
N ARG A 100 -20.89 7.08 12.08
CA ARG A 100 -22.13 7.88 12.07
C ARG A 100 -23.32 7.14 12.69
N GLU A 101 -23.56 5.90 12.27
CA GLU A 101 -24.65 5.10 12.81
C GLU A 101 -24.37 4.71 14.26
N GLY A 102 -23.13 4.37 14.61
CA GLY A 102 -22.72 4.07 15.97
C GLY A 102 -22.91 5.24 16.93
N MET A 103 -22.46 6.44 16.55
CA MET A 103 -22.59 7.65 17.38
C MET A 103 -24.05 8.00 17.69
N LYS A 104 -24.98 7.81 16.73
CA LYS A 104 -26.40 8.03 16.96
C LYS A 104 -26.93 7.10 18.05
N ASN A 105 -26.56 5.83 18.02
CA ASN A 105 -27.01 4.83 18.98
C ASN A 105 -26.39 5.04 20.38
N ILE A 106 -25.11 5.42 20.45
CA ILE A 106 -24.42 5.74 21.70
C ILE A 106 -25.03 7.00 22.34
N ALA A 107 -25.32 8.03 21.53
CA ALA A 107 -26.01 9.24 22.01
C ALA A 107 -27.43 8.92 22.54
N ALA A 108 -28.08 7.87 22.02
CA ALA A 108 -29.36 7.36 22.51
C ALA A 108 -29.23 6.46 23.76
N GLY A 109 -28.02 6.23 24.28
CA GLY A 109 -27.78 5.51 25.53
C GLY A 109 -27.32 4.06 25.37
N ALA A 110 -27.00 3.59 24.16
CA ALA A 110 -26.44 2.25 23.95
C ALA A 110 -25.04 2.12 24.59
N ASN A 111 -24.75 0.96 25.18
CA ASN A 111 -23.46 0.66 25.78
C ASN A 111 -22.39 0.48 24.68
N PRO A 112 -21.36 1.34 24.61
CA PRO A 112 -20.35 1.30 23.54
C PRO A 112 -19.60 -0.04 23.46
N MET A 113 -19.37 -0.71 24.60
CA MET A 113 -18.64 -1.98 24.64
C MET A 113 -19.46 -3.14 24.08
N ASP A 114 -20.77 -3.14 24.31
CA ASP A 114 -21.68 -4.14 23.75
C ASP A 114 -21.90 -3.90 22.25
N VAL A 115 -22.06 -2.63 21.86
CA VAL A 115 -22.11 -2.22 20.44
C VAL A 115 -20.86 -2.70 19.70
N LYS A 116 -19.66 -2.47 20.27
CA LYS A 116 -18.40 -2.97 19.71
C LYS A 116 -18.41 -4.47 19.49
N ARG A 117 -18.90 -5.27 20.49
CA ARG A 117 -18.99 -6.73 20.34
C ARG A 117 -19.95 -7.14 19.23
N GLY A 118 -21.07 -6.45 19.13
CA GLY A 118 -22.05 -6.66 18.06
C GLY A 118 -21.50 -6.33 16.68
N ILE A 119 -20.75 -5.23 16.55
CA ILE A 119 -20.05 -4.87 15.30
C ILE A 119 -19.06 -5.98 14.90
N SER A 120 -18.22 -6.45 15.83
CA SER A 120 -17.24 -7.51 15.53
C SER A 120 -17.92 -8.78 15.01
N LYS A 121 -18.93 -9.29 15.71
CA LYS A 121 -19.69 -10.48 15.28
C LYS A 121 -20.32 -10.32 13.90
N ALA A 122 -20.88 -9.15 13.61
CA ALA A 122 -21.54 -8.89 12.33
C ALA A 122 -20.52 -8.77 11.17
N VAL A 123 -19.36 -8.18 11.42
CA VAL A 123 -18.27 -8.11 10.45
C VAL A 123 -17.72 -9.50 10.14
N ASP A 124 -17.50 -10.34 11.17
CA ASP A 124 -17.06 -11.72 10.98
C ASP A 124 -18.05 -12.52 10.12
N SER A 125 -19.36 -12.35 10.36
CA SER A 125 -20.42 -12.97 9.57
C SER A 125 -20.41 -12.49 8.12
N ALA A 126 -20.30 -11.17 7.89
CA ALA A 126 -20.25 -10.59 6.55
C ALA A 126 -19.00 -11.05 5.78
N VAL A 127 -17.82 -11.07 6.43
CA VAL A 127 -16.56 -11.54 5.84
C VAL A 127 -16.63 -13.02 5.47
N ALA A 128 -17.23 -13.86 6.32
CA ALA A 128 -17.43 -15.27 6.00
C ALA A 128 -18.30 -15.46 4.74
N GLU A 129 -19.37 -14.68 4.58
CA GLU A 129 -20.23 -14.74 3.40
C GLU A 129 -19.53 -14.18 2.14
N ILE A 130 -18.73 -13.10 2.26
CA ILE A 130 -17.92 -12.58 1.15
C ILE A 130 -16.95 -13.66 0.66
N LYS A 131 -16.23 -14.34 1.57
CA LYS A 131 -15.30 -15.43 1.22
C LYS A 131 -16.01 -16.61 0.58
N LYS A 132 -17.16 -16.99 1.09
CA LYS A 132 -17.99 -18.08 0.55
C LYS A 132 -18.44 -17.80 -0.89
N ASN A 133 -18.77 -16.55 -1.20
CA ASN A 133 -19.23 -16.12 -2.52
C ASN A 133 -18.08 -15.80 -3.49
N SER A 134 -16.83 -15.89 -3.03
CA SER A 134 -15.65 -15.68 -3.86
C SER A 134 -15.49 -16.79 -4.90
N LYS A 135 -15.09 -16.41 -6.12
CA LYS A 135 -14.73 -17.32 -7.22
C LYS A 135 -13.27 -17.15 -7.58
N ALA A 136 -12.54 -18.25 -7.65
CA ALA A 136 -11.14 -18.21 -8.08
C ALA A 136 -11.02 -17.67 -9.52
N ILE A 137 -9.92 -16.98 -9.80
CA ILE A 137 -9.57 -16.56 -11.16
C ILE A 137 -8.88 -17.73 -11.85
N GLU A 138 -9.49 -18.22 -12.93
CA GLU A 138 -8.98 -19.41 -13.65
C GLU A 138 -8.08 -19.04 -14.84
N ASN A 139 -8.15 -17.80 -15.32
CA ASN A 139 -7.47 -17.39 -16.56
C ASN A 139 -7.07 -15.90 -16.55
N SER A 140 -6.25 -15.53 -17.53
CA SER A 140 -5.76 -14.16 -17.76
C SER A 140 -6.91 -13.15 -17.98
N ASP A 141 -8.04 -13.56 -18.57
CA ASP A 141 -9.22 -12.72 -18.77
C ASP A 141 -9.85 -12.26 -17.44
N GLY A 142 -9.87 -13.13 -16.42
CA GLY A 142 -10.31 -12.77 -15.08
C GLY A 142 -9.43 -11.70 -14.45
N ILE A 143 -8.12 -11.79 -14.63
CA ILE A 143 -7.14 -10.78 -14.18
C ILE A 143 -7.37 -9.46 -14.91
N ALA A 144 -7.57 -9.52 -16.24
CA ALA A 144 -7.83 -8.33 -17.05
C ALA A 144 -9.10 -7.59 -16.59
N ARG A 145 -10.17 -8.32 -16.25
CA ARG A 145 -11.43 -7.73 -15.75
C ARG A 145 -11.22 -7.00 -14.43
N VAL A 146 -10.54 -7.61 -13.47
CA VAL A 146 -10.22 -6.96 -12.18
C VAL A 146 -9.44 -5.68 -12.40
N ALA A 147 -8.37 -5.77 -13.18
CA ALA A 147 -7.52 -4.61 -13.47
C ALA A 147 -8.25 -3.52 -14.26
N THR A 148 -9.18 -3.89 -15.16
CA THR A 148 -10.04 -2.95 -15.90
C THR A 148 -10.99 -2.21 -14.96
N VAL A 149 -11.62 -2.89 -14.03
CA VAL A 149 -12.54 -2.27 -13.06
C VAL A 149 -11.79 -1.29 -12.15
N SER A 150 -10.62 -1.68 -11.64
CA SER A 150 -9.80 -0.84 -10.76
C SER A 150 -9.22 0.37 -11.51
N SER A 151 -8.69 0.17 -12.73
CA SER A 151 -8.11 1.27 -13.53
C SER A 151 -9.14 2.14 -14.25
N GLY A 152 -10.36 1.64 -14.48
CA GLY A 152 -11.33 2.27 -15.36
C GLY A 152 -10.94 2.26 -16.86
N ASP A 153 -9.93 1.45 -17.27
CA ASP A 153 -9.36 1.42 -18.62
C ASP A 153 -9.09 -0.03 -19.06
N GLU A 154 -9.80 -0.47 -20.11
CA GLU A 154 -9.66 -1.84 -20.63
C GLU A 154 -8.26 -2.11 -21.20
N THR A 155 -7.60 -1.09 -21.77
CA THR A 155 -6.25 -1.22 -22.31
C THR A 155 -5.25 -1.50 -21.19
N VAL A 156 -5.37 -0.80 -20.08
CA VAL A 156 -4.56 -1.02 -18.87
C VAL A 156 -4.83 -2.40 -18.29
N GLY A 157 -6.10 -2.82 -18.22
CA GLY A 157 -6.48 -4.15 -17.73
C GLY A 157 -5.82 -5.27 -18.52
N LYS A 158 -5.87 -5.21 -19.85
CA LYS A 158 -5.22 -6.18 -20.74
C LYS A 158 -3.70 -6.17 -20.58
N LEU A 159 -3.10 -4.99 -20.50
CA LEU A 159 -1.66 -4.84 -20.33
C LEU A 159 -1.14 -5.46 -19.02
N ILE A 160 -1.88 -5.28 -17.92
CA ILE A 160 -1.55 -5.89 -16.62
C ILE A 160 -1.67 -7.41 -16.71
N ALA A 161 -2.75 -7.93 -17.31
CA ALA A 161 -2.95 -9.37 -17.47
C ALA A 161 -1.83 -10.02 -18.31
N GLU A 162 -1.47 -9.39 -19.44
CA GLU A 162 -0.35 -9.83 -20.27
C GLU A 162 0.99 -9.78 -19.52
N ALA A 163 1.22 -8.74 -18.71
CA ALA A 163 2.43 -8.62 -17.91
C ALA A 163 2.51 -9.73 -16.85
N MET A 164 1.39 -10.02 -16.16
CA MET A 164 1.32 -11.10 -15.17
C MET A 164 1.44 -12.50 -15.81
N GLU A 165 0.94 -12.70 -17.03
CA GLU A 165 1.04 -13.96 -17.76
C GLU A 165 2.48 -14.24 -18.26
N LYS A 166 3.21 -13.18 -18.68
CA LYS A 166 4.59 -13.30 -19.15
C LYS A 166 5.59 -13.68 -18.06
N VAL A 167 5.30 -13.32 -16.82
CA VAL A 167 6.08 -13.74 -15.66
C VAL A 167 5.42 -14.96 -15.02
N THR A 168 6.20 -15.86 -14.44
CA THR A 168 5.64 -17.02 -13.73
C THR A 168 4.79 -16.59 -12.55
N THR A 169 4.05 -17.51 -11.92
CA THR A 169 3.21 -17.23 -10.73
C THR A 169 3.93 -16.50 -9.61
N ASP A 170 5.24 -16.70 -9.51
CA ASP A 170 6.12 -16.04 -8.54
C ASP A 170 6.84 -14.81 -9.13
N GLY A 171 6.54 -14.47 -10.39
CA GLY A 171 7.13 -13.35 -11.10
C GLY A 171 6.59 -12.00 -10.62
N VAL A 172 7.42 -10.98 -10.76
CA VAL A 172 7.13 -9.63 -10.25
C VAL A 172 6.77 -8.70 -11.40
N VAL A 173 5.70 -7.94 -11.22
CA VAL A 173 5.35 -6.82 -12.10
C VAL A 173 5.65 -5.52 -11.37
N THR A 174 6.42 -4.64 -12.01
CA THR A 174 6.80 -3.31 -11.50
C THR A 174 6.37 -2.21 -12.47
N LEU A 175 6.31 -0.98 -11.97
CA LEU A 175 5.97 0.21 -12.75
C LEU A 175 7.17 1.14 -12.83
N GLU A 176 7.49 1.59 -14.04
CA GLU A 176 8.48 2.66 -14.28
C GLU A 176 7.88 3.75 -15.16
N GLU A 177 8.41 4.94 -15.04
CA GLU A 177 8.03 6.05 -15.93
C GLU A 177 8.62 5.83 -17.32
N GLY A 178 7.76 5.85 -18.33
CA GLY A 178 8.13 5.76 -19.73
C GLY A 178 8.68 7.10 -20.25
N LYS A 179 9.49 7.04 -21.29
CA LYS A 179 9.97 8.24 -22.01
C LYS A 179 9.07 8.61 -23.19
N THR A 180 8.07 7.79 -23.48
CA THR A 180 7.13 7.94 -24.59
C THR A 180 5.74 8.22 -24.07
N ALA A 181 4.83 8.69 -24.90
CA ALA A 181 3.42 8.88 -24.55
C ALA A 181 2.65 7.54 -24.42
N GLU A 182 3.19 6.46 -24.97
CA GLU A 182 2.55 5.14 -24.95
C GLU A 182 2.93 4.36 -23.69
N THR A 183 1.95 3.64 -23.12
CA THR A 183 2.15 2.71 -22.02
C THR A 183 2.31 1.30 -22.59
N TYR A 184 3.37 0.60 -22.21
CA TYR A 184 3.67 -0.75 -22.68
C TYR A 184 4.35 -1.60 -21.61
N SER A 185 4.38 -2.92 -21.79
CA SER A 185 5.08 -3.84 -20.89
C SER A 185 6.27 -4.50 -21.58
N GLU A 186 7.36 -4.64 -20.85
CA GLU A 186 8.53 -5.41 -21.25
C GLU A 186 8.93 -6.37 -20.14
N VAL A 187 9.49 -7.53 -20.48
CA VAL A 187 10.08 -8.45 -19.50
C VAL A 187 11.58 -8.26 -19.52
N VAL A 188 12.17 -8.04 -18.36
CA VAL A 188 13.59 -7.83 -18.17
C VAL A 188 14.17 -8.81 -17.17
N GLU A 189 15.48 -9.01 -17.21
CA GLU A 189 16.19 -9.79 -16.20
C GLU A 189 16.10 -9.07 -14.86
N GLY A 190 15.70 -9.81 -13.82
CA GLY A 190 15.52 -9.26 -12.49
C GLY A 190 15.00 -10.30 -11.52
N MET A 191 14.96 -9.95 -10.25
CA MET A 191 14.39 -10.80 -9.22
C MET A 191 13.86 -9.99 -8.03
N GLN A 192 12.94 -10.59 -7.30
CA GLN A 192 12.50 -10.10 -5.98
C GLN A 192 12.83 -11.12 -4.90
N PHE A 193 13.18 -10.63 -3.71
CA PHE A 193 13.32 -11.46 -2.52
C PHE A 193 12.70 -10.80 -1.29
N ASP A 194 12.25 -11.62 -0.35
CA ASP A 194 11.43 -11.25 0.80
C ASP A 194 12.30 -10.69 1.95
N ARG A 195 13.01 -9.61 1.68
CA ARG A 195 13.74 -8.80 2.67
C ARG A 195 13.63 -7.34 2.27
N GLY A 196 13.14 -6.53 3.19
CA GLY A 196 13.07 -5.09 3.04
C GLY A 196 14.24 -4.36 3.71
N TYR A 197 14.15 -3.04 3.75
CA TYR A 197 15.18 -2.22 4.39
C TYR A 197 15.29 -2.51 5.91
N ILE A 198 16.51 -2.45 6.43
CA ILE A 198 16.80 -2.66 7.86
C ILE A 198 16.21 -1.53 8.71
N SER A 199 16.10 -0.31 8.16
CA SER A 199 15.57 0.84 8.87
C SER A 199 14.66 1.68 7.96
N PRO A 200 13.50 2.17 8.46
CA PRO A 200 12.62 3.07 7.72
C PRO A 200 13.30 4.36 7.25
N TYR A 201 14.35 4.78 7.94
CA TYR A 201 15.13 5.96 7.56
C TYR A 201 15.88 5.82 6.23
N PHE A 202 15.96 4.61 5.68
CA PHE A 202 16.50 4.39 4.32
C PHE A 202 15.49 4.73 3.22
N ALA A 203 14.20 4.87 3.51
CA ALA A 203 13.20 5.22 2.52
C ALA A 203 13.56 6.54 1.81
N THR A 204 13.49 6.56 0.47
CA THR A 204 13.69 7.75 -0.35
C THR A 204 12.36 8.42 -0.68
N ASP A 205 11.29 7.63 -0.72
CA ASP A 205 9.90 8.05 -0.81
C ASP A 205 9.23 7.79 0.54
N THR A 206 8.99 8.84 1.30
CA THR A 206 8.40 8.75 2.65
C THR A 206 6.89 8.51 2.62
N ASP A 207 6.22 8.85 1.52
CA ASP A 207 4.78 8.67 1.38
C ASP A 207 4.43 7.21 1.12
N LYS A 208 5.23 6.55 0.27
CA LYS A 208 5.10 5.12 -0.03
C LYS A 208 5.96 4.23 0.88
N MET A 209 6.79 4.82 1.73
CA MET A 209 7.76 4.09 2.56
C MET A 209 8.61 3.11 1.73
N THR A 210 9.07 3.57 0.56
CA THR A 210 9.95 2.80 -0.34
C THR A 210 11.27 3.53 -0.58
N ALA A 211 12.30 2.77 -0.88
CA ALA A 211 13.58 3.30 -1.32
C ALA A 211 13.82 2.93 -2.78
N ASN A 212 13.98 3.94 -3.64
CA ASN A 212 14.18 3.76 -5.08
C ASN A 212 15.62 4.19 -5.45
N LEU A 213 16.38 3.25 -5.97
CA LEU A 213 17.77 3.44 -6.36
C LEU A 213 17.91 3.21 -7.87
N ASP A 214 18.03 4.27 -8.65
CA ASP A 214 18.33 4.18 -10.07
C ASP A 214 19.82 4.07 -10.29
N ASP A 215 20.24 3.25 -11.25
CA ASP A 215 21.64 3.01 -11.62
C ASP A 215 22.53 2.69 -10.41
N ALA A 216 22.05 1.70 -9.63
CA ALA A 216 22.62 1.36 -8.33
C ALA A 216 23.81 0.41 -8.43
N TYR A 217 24.80 0.63 -7.57
CA TYR A 217 25.77 -0.39 -7.19
C TYR A 217 25.20 -1.28 -6.07
N ILE A 218 25.64 -2.54 -6.04
CA ILE A 218 25.13 -3.54 -5.10
C ILE A 218 26.29 -4.24 -4.43
N LEU A 219 26.48 -4.01 -3.14
CA LEU A 219 27.39 -4.78 -2.30
C LEU A 219 26.67 -6.03 -1.80
N ILE A 220 27.26 -7.19 -2.02
CA ILE A 220 26.68 -8.49 -1.66
C ILE A 220 27.67 -9.21 -0.73
N THR A 221 27.25 -9.49 0.50
CA THR A 221 28.10 -10.16 1.49
C THR A 221 27.30 -11.05 2.43
N ASP A 222 27.91 -12.14 2.87
CA ASP A 222 27.38 -13.01 3.92
C ASP A 222 27.84 -12.59 5.33
N LYS A 223 28.63 -11.50 5.43
CA LYS A 223 29.17 -10.96 6.67
C LYS A 223 28.19 -9.97 7.31
N LYS A 224 28.32 -9.80 8.63
CA LYS A 224 27.72 -8.68 9.36
C LYS A 224 28.58 -7.43 9.21
N ILE A 225 27.92 -6.28 9.14
CA ILE A 225 28.57 -4.97 9.09
C ILE A 225 28.20 -4.21 10.37
N SER A 226 29.09 -4.22 11.35
CA SER A 226 28.89 -3.53 12.65
C SER A 226 29.77 -2.30 12.78
N ASN A 227 30.96 -2.32 12.16
CA ASN A 227 31.93 -1.23 12.15
C ASN A 227 31.97 -0.57 10.77
N ILE A 228 31.79 0.76 10.74
CA ILE A 228 31.81 1.51 9.47
C ILE A 228 33.19 1.46 8.78
N GLN A 229 34.28 1.30 9.54
CA GLN A 229 35.64 1.23 8.99
C GLN A 229 35.84 0.06 8.03
N ASP A 230 35.06 -1.03 8.20
CA ASP A 230 35.17 -2.21 7.34
C ASP A 230 34.70 -1.94 5.90
N VAL A 231 33.84 -0.95 5.72
CA VAL A 231 33.26 -0.59 4.40
C VAL A 231 33.62 0.82 3.95
N LEU A 232 34.31 1.60 4.79
CA LEU A 232 34.62 3.01 4.51
C LEU A 232 35.39 3.21 3.20
N PRO A 233 36.44 2.43 2.86
CA PRO A 233 37.18 2.60 1.59
C PRO A 233 36.28 2.38 0.37
N LEU A 234 35.32 1.46 0.44
CA LEU A 234 34.35 1.21 -0.62
C LEU A 234 33.35 2.37 -0.73
N LEU A 235 32.82 2.85 0.42
CA LEU A 235 31.87 3.96 0.44
C LEU A 235 32.47 5.23 -0.20
N GLU A 236 33.73 5.51 0.08
CA GLU A 236 34.45 6.64 -0.52
C GLU A 236 34.53 6.52 -2.06
N GLN A 237 34.79 5.33 -2.58
CA GLN A 237 34.82 5.07 -4.03
C GLN A 237 33.43 5.26 -4.65
N VAL A 238 32.36 4.77 -3.99
CA VAL A 238 30.97 4.89 -4.49
C VAL A 238 30.51 6.35 -4.46
N VAL A 239 30.85 7.11 -3.40
CA VAL A 239 30.57 8.55 -3.31
C VAL A 239 31.29 9.32 -4.41
N GLN A 240 32.57 9.03 -4.65
CA GLN A 240 33.33 9.66 -5.74
C GLN A 240 32.76 9.35 -7.13
N ALA A 241 32.20 8.15 -7.31
CA ALA A 241 31.52 7.75 -8.54
C ALA A 241 30.11 8.40 -8.67
N GLY A 242 29.59 9.07 -7.64
CA GLY A 242 28.27 9.70 -7.64
C GLY A 242 27.11 8.71 -7.76
N LYS A 243 27.31 7.46 -7.35
CA LYS A 243 26.34 6.37 -7.49
C LYS A 243 25.58 6.09 -6.18
N LYS A 244 24.39 5.52 -6.32
CA LYS A 244 23.60 5.00 -5.20
C LYS A 244 24.05 3.59 -4.85
N LEU A 245 23.94 3.19 -3.59
CA LEU A 245 24.39 1.87 -3.11
C LEU A 245 23.28 1.09 -2.41
N LEU A 246 23.04 -0.13 -2.88
CA LEU A 246 22.33 -1.16 -2.12
C LEU A 246 23.37 -2.03 -1.39
N ILE A 247 23.19 -2.25 -0.10
CA ILE A 247 24.03 -3.14 0.72
C ILE A 247 23.19 -4.34 1.13
N ILE A 248 23.54 -5.52 0.64
CA ILE A 248 22.93 -6.80 1.02
C ILE A 248 23.94 -7.52 1.92
N ALA A 249 23.64 -7.59 3.23
CA ALA A 249 24.52 -8.17 4.23
C ALA A 249 23.77 -9.12 5.17
N GLU A 250 24.47 -9.99 5.90
CA GLU A 250 23.79 -10.80 6.94
C GLU A 250 23.02 -9.92 7.90
N ASP A 251 23.65 -8.85 8.39
CA ASP A 251 23.03 -7.78 9.16
C ASP A 251 23.87 -6.50 9.07
N ILE A 252 23.24 -5.35 9.31
CA ILE A 252 23.93 -4.06 9.46
C ILE A 252 23.45 -3.48 10.79
N GLU A 253 24.36 -3.30 11.72
CA GLU A 253 24.02 -2.90 13.08
C GLU A 253 25.02 -1.91 13.68
N GLY A 254 24.70 -1.40 14.87
CA GLY A 254 25.61 -0.57 15.65
C GLY A 254 26.01 0.74 14.99
N GLU A 255 27.32 1.02 15.03
CA GLU A 255 27.90 2.26 14.49
C GLU A 255 27.74 2.35 12.97
N ALA A 256 27.90 1.24 12.25
CA ALA A 256 27.77 1.21 10.80
C ALA A 256 26.36 1.64 10.36
N LEU A 257 25.31 1.08 10.95
CA LEU A 257 23.91 1.45 10.64
C LEU A 257 23.66 2.93 10.90
N THR A 258 24.06 3.42 12.07
CA THR A 258 23.87 4.82 12.47
C THR A 258 24.56 5.78 11.50
N THR A 259 25.80 5.47 11.12
CA THR A 259 26.59 6.30 10.22
C THR A 259 26.00 6.33 8.81
N LEU A 260 25.56 5.19 8.28
CA LEU A 260 24.91 5.12 6.96
C LEU A 260 23.61 5.94 6.93
N ILE A 261 22.77 5.81 7.97
CA ILE A 261 21.52 6.59 8.09
C ILE A 261 21.82 8.09 8.16
N LEU A 262 22.77 8.51 9.00
CA LEU A 262 23.13 9.93 9.14
C LEU A 262 23.63 10.54 7.82
N ASN A 263 24.47 9.83 7.07
CA ASN A 263 24.97 10.30 5.77
C ASN A 263 23.83 10.39 4.74
N LYS A 264 22.92 9.43 4.72
CA LYS A 264 21.72 9.48 3.86
C LYS A 264 20.83 10.67 4.22
N LEU A 265 20.55 10.90 5.50
CA LEU A 265 19.72 12.03 5.95
C LEU A 265 20.36 13.40 5.66
N ARG A 266 21.69 13.49 5.69
CA ARG A 266 22.44 14.69 5.29
C ARG A 266 22.51 14.89 3.77
N GLY A 267 21.99 13.94 2.97
CA GLY A 267 22.07 13.99 1.52
C GLY A 267 23.47 13.82 0.93
N THR A 268 24.45 13.43 1.74
CA THR A 268 25.84 13.21 1.29
C THR A 268 25.95 11.98 0.39
N PHE A 269 25.15 10.95 0.69
CA PHE A 269 25.22 9.66 0.05
C PHE A 269 23.88 8.92 0.14
N VAL A 270 23.41 8.39 -0.97
CA VAL A 270 22.18 7.61 -1.01
C VAL A 270 22.52 6.13 -0.93
N CYS A 271 22.18 5.51 0.20
CA CYS A 271 22.36 4.08 0.40
C CYS A 271 21.12 3.46 1.07
N VAL A 272 20.97 2.14 0.87
CA VAL A 272 19.95 1.33 1.49
C VAL A 272 20.57 0.03 1.97
N GLY A 273 20.37 -0.31 3.23
CA GLY A 273 20.78 -1.58 3.82
C GLY A 273 19.62 -2.55 3.90
N VAL A 274 19.83 -3.77 3.41
CA VAL A 274 18.86 -4.88 3.50
C VAL A 274 19.55 -6.14 4.06
N LYS A 275 18.78 -6.99 4.73
CA LYS A 275 19.29 -8.28 5.18
C LYS A 275 19.35 -9.27 4.05
N ALA A 276 20.39 -10.07 4.01
CA ALA A 276 20.54 -11.16 3.03
C ALA A 276 19.35 -12.15 3.15
N PRO A 277 18.77 -12.59 2.03
CA PRO A 277 17.67 -13.54 2.03
C PRO A 277 18.15 -14.94 2.43
N GLY A 278 17.27 -15.73 3.07
CA GLY A 278 17.57 -17.09 3.50
C GLY A 278 18.44 -17.18 4.76
N PHE A 279 18.80 -18.41 5.13
CA PHE A 279 19.64 -18.74 6.30
C PHE A 279 20.60 -19.88 5.93
N GLY A 280 21.79 -19.89 6.58
CA GLY A 280 22.80 -20.94 6.38
C GLY A 280 23.24 -21.06 4.92
N ASP A 281 23.34 -22.29 4.41
CA ASP A 281 23.79 -22.55 3.03
C ASP A 281 22.85 -22.00 1.97
N ARG A 282 21.53 -21.93 2.25
CA ARG A 282 20.56 -21.29 1.35
C ARG A 282 20.83 -19.81 1.16
N ARG A 283 21.27 -19.10 2.23
CA ARG A 283 21.68 -17.69 2.10
C ARG A 283 22.82 -17.53 1.11
N LYS A 284 23.83 -18.38 1.20
CA LYS A 284 24.98 -18.34 0.27
C LYS A 284 24.56 -18.54 -1.18
N GLU A 285 23.70 -19.53 -1.40
CA GLU A 285 23.15 -19.85 -2.71
C GLU A 285 22.32 -18.68 -3.29
N MET A 286 21.48 -18.05 -2.46
CA MET A 286 20.69 -16.87 -2.89
C MET A 286 21.57 -15.65 -3.14
N LEU A 287 22.59 -15.40 -2.32
CA LEU A 287 23.57 -14.34 -2.56
C LEU A 287 24.32 -14.56 -3.88
N GLN A 288 24.67 -15.81 -4.20
CA GLN A 288 25.29 -16.16 -5.47
C GLN A 288 24.35 -15.94 -6.65
N ASP A 289 23.06 -16.25 -6.52
CA ASP A 289 22.06 -15.99 -7.55
C ASP A 289 21.93 -14.47 -7.82
N ILE A 290 21.93 -13.64 -6.76
CA ILE A 290 21.91 -12.18 -6.87
C ILE A 290 23.19 -11.67 -7.51
N ALA A 291 24.36 -12.22 -7.15
CA ALA A 291 25.64 -11.82 -7.72
C ALA A 291 25.71 -12.10 -9.23
N ILE A 292 25.25 -13.29 -9.66
CA ILE A 292 25.20 -13.65 -11.08
C ILE A 292 24.22 -12.74 -11.83
N LEU A 293 23.04 -12.45 -11.26
CA LEU A 293 22.07 -11.56 -11.86
C LEU A 293 22.58 -10.14 -12.05
N THR A 294 23.38 -9.64 -11.11
CA THR A 294 23.84 -8.24 -11.08
C THR A 294 25.27 -8.05 -11.62
N GLY A 295 25.95 -9.16 -11.97
CA GLY A 295 27.34 -9.14 -12.43
C GLY A 295 28.35 -8.78 -11.34
N GLY A 296 27.97 -8.99 -10.05
CA GLY A 296 28.81 -8.73 -8.89
C GLY A 296 29.50 -9.98 -8.34
N THR A 297 30.21 -9.79 -7.24
CA THR A 297 30.91 -10.85 -6.51
C THR A 297 30.39 -10.90 -5.07
N VAL A 298 30.13 -12.08 -4.54
CA VAL A 298 29.82 -12.25 -3.12
C VAL A 298 31.08 -12.09 -2.29
N ILE A 299 31.11 -11.10 -1.41
CA ILE A 299 32.23 -10.87 -0.49
C ILE A 299 32.05 -11.79 0.71
N THR A 300 32.79 -12.89 0.69
CA THR A 300 32.74 -13.94 1.72
C THR A 300 34.13 -14.42 2.13
N SER A 301 34.27 -14.81 3.39
CA SER A 301 35.53 -15.37 3.90
C SER A 301 35.91 -16.70 3.25
N GLU A 302 34.94 -17.44 2.72
CA GLU A 302 35.20 -18.70 2.00
C GLU A 302 36.00 -18.50 0.71
N LEU A 303 35.84 -17.33 0.08
CA LEU A 303 36.62 -16.91 -1.08
C LEU A 303 37.89 -16.11 -0.69
N GLY A 304 38.14 -15.95 0.60
CA GLY A 304 39.25 -15.14 1.11
C GLY A 304 39.06 -13.64 0.91
N LEU A 305 37.80 -13.18 0.68
CA LEU A 305 37.50 -11.77 0.44
C LEU A 305 37.08 -11.08 1.75
N GLU A 306 37.65 -9.90 1.97
CA GLU A 306 37.36 -9.06 3.12
C GLU A 306 36.65 -7.76 2.71
N LEU A 307 35.71 -7.28 3.55
CA LEU A 307 34.96 -6.05 3.26
C LEU A 307 35.86 -4.83 3.06
N LYS A 308 36.93 -4.72 3.87
CA LYS A 308 37.91 -3.61 3.81
C LYS A 308 38.69 -3.54 2.52
N ASP A 309 38.84 -4.67 1.82
CA ASP A 309 39.61 -4.79 0.60
C ASP A 309 38.69 -4.80 -0.66
N THR A 310 37.37 -4.61 -0.45
CA THR A 310 36.41 -4.60 -1.53
C THR A 310 36.54 -3.37 -2.41
N THR A 311 36.49 -3.58 -3.72
CA THR A 311 36.57 -2.52 -4.74
C THR A 311 35.26 -2.39 -5.50
N ILE A 312 35.11 -1.25 -6.19
CA ILE A 312 33.90 -0.95 -6.98
C ILE A 312 33.65 -1.96 -8.11
N ASP A 313 34.68 -2.60 -8.64
CA ASP A 313 34.57 -3.62 -9.69
C ASP A 313 33.97 -4.94 -9.23
N GLN A 314 33.95 -5.19 -7.91
CA GLN A 314 33.34 -6.37 -7.31
C GLN A 314 31.85 -6.16 -7.01
N LEU A 315 31.37 -4.91 -7.13
CA LEU A 315 29.96 -4.59 -6.90
C LEU A 315 29.08 -5.05 -8.06
N GLY A 316 27.93 -5.63 -7.73
CA GLY A 316 26.86 -5.80 -8.69
C GLY A 316 26.28 -4.46 -9.13
N ARG A 317 25.58 -4.46 -10.27
CA ARG A 317 24.92 -3.28 -10.83
C ARG A 317 23.50 -3.64 -11.26
N ALA A 318 22.59 -2.68 -11.13
CA ALA A 318 21.24 -2.79 -11.67
C ALA A 318 20.75 -1.43 -12.14
N LYS A 319 19.87 -1.43 -13.15
CA LYS A 319 19.26 -0.21 -13.67
C LYS A 319 18.34 0.44 -12.64
N SER A 320 17.60 -0.39 -11.90
CA SER A 320 16.69 0.07 -10.84
C SER A 320 16.63 -0.95 -9.72
N VAL A 321 16.57 -0.46 -8.47
CA VAL A 321 16.29 -1.27 -7.29
C VAL A 321 15.22 -0.57 -6.47
N THR A 322 14.16 -1.31 -6.14
CA THR A 322 13.09 -0.83 -5.25
C THR A 322 13.08 -1.66 -3.97
N VAL A 323 13.20 -1.01 -2.82
CA VAL A 323 13.16 -1.65 -1.51
C VAL A 323 11.98 -1.14 -0.72
N SER A 324 11.08 -2.03 -0.35
CA SER A 324 9.96 -1.76 0.55
C SER A 324 10.29 -2.22 1.99
N LYS A 325 9.31 -2.19 2.87
CA LYS A 325 9.44 -2.72 4.22
C LYS A 325 9.72 -4.22 4.26
N GLU A 326 9.25 -4.97 3.29
CA GLU A 326 9.26 -6.44 3.29
C GLU A 326 10.04 -7.04 2.12
N ASN A 327 10.15 -6.33 1.00
CA ASN A 327 10.70 -6.86 -0.24
C ASN A 327 11.77 -5.98 -0.84
N THR A 328 12.71 -6.60 -1.55
CA THR A 328 13.70 -5.94 -2.42
C THR A 328 13.54 -6.48 -3.83
N THR A 329 13.31 -5.59 -4.79
CA THR A 329 13.17 -5.90 -6.22
C THR A 329 14.34 -5.31 -6.98
N ILE A 330 15.07 -6.15 -7.69
CA ILE A 330 16.20 -5.77 -8.58
C ILE A 330 15.69 -5.90 -10.01
N VAL A 331 15.82 -4.83 -10.79
CA VAL A 331 15.33 -4.76 -12.16
C VAL A 331 16.50 -4.49 -13.11
N ASN A 332 16.60 -5.29 -14.15
CA ASN A 332 17.62 -5.16 -15.19
C ASN A 332 19.04 -5.14 -14.60
N GLY A 333 19.40 -6.28 -13.96
CA GLY A 333 20.76 -6.53 -13.46
C GLY A 333 21.77 -6.57 -14.59
N ALA A 334 23.01 -6.18 -14.32
CA ALA A 334 24.09 -6.13 -15.31
C ALA A 334 24.82 -7.47 -15.50
N GLY A 335 24.25 -8.58 -14.98
CA GLY A 335 24.81 -9.92 -15.16
C GLY A 335 24.77 -10.39 -16.61
N SER A 336 25.63 -11.31 -16.96
CA SER A 336 25.63 -11.92 -18.29
C SER A 336 24.47 -12.89 -18.43
N THR A 337 23.65 -12.74 -19.46
CA THR A 337 22.55 -13.67 -19.78
C THR A 337 23.02 -15.12 -19.86
N GLU A 338 24.23 -15.37 -20.36
CA GLU A 338 24.83 -16.70 -20.44
C GLU A 338 25.06 -17.29 -19.05
N GLN A 339 25.58 -16.51 -18.11
CA GLN A 339 25.79 -16.95 -16.72
C GLN A 339 24.47 -17.19 -15.98
N ILE A 340 23.48 -16.35 -16.21
CA ILE A 340 22.12 -16.50 -15.66
C ILE A 340 21.51 -17.80 -16.17
N GLN A 341 21.56 -18.08 -17.48
CA GLN A 341 21.03 -19.32 -18.07
C GLN A 341 21.80 -20.57 -17.58
N ALA A 342 23.11 -20.49 -17.42
CA ALA A 342 23.91 -21.56 -16.85
C ALA A 342 23.49 -21.85 -15.39
N ARG A 343 23.23 -20.78 -14.61
CA ARG A 343 22.75 -20.93 -13.21
C ARG A 343 21.36 -21.55 -13.15
N ILE A 344 20.45 -21.13 -14.01
CA ILE A 344 19.11 -21.73 -14.15
C ILE A 344 19.20 -23.23 -14.46
N ALA A 345 20.09 -23.62 -15.39
CA ALA A 345 20.32 -25.01 -15.72
C ALA A 345 20.88 -25.82 -14.53
N GLN A 346 21.79 -25.25 -13.73
CA GLN A 346 22.30 -25.86 -12.51
C GLN A 346 21.17 -26.12 -11.48
N ILE A 347 20.31 -25.13 -11.25
CA ILE A 347 19.19 -25.25 -10.31
C ILE A 347 18.20 -26.32 -10.80
N ARG A 348 17.88 -26.37 -12.10
CA ARG A 348 17.02 -27.42 -12.68
C ARG A 348 17.61 -28.82 -12.47
N SER A 349 18.90 -28.98 -12.73
CA SER A 349 19.57 -30.26 -12.47
C SER A 349 19.56 -30.63 -10.99
N ALA A 350 19.70 -29.67 -10.08
CA ALA A 350 19.60 -29.92 -8.64
C ALA A 350 18.19 -30.36 -8.23
N ILE A 351 17.12 -29.82 -8.83
CA ILE A 351 15.74 -30.23 -8.61
C ILE A 351 15.51 -31.68 -9.03
N GLU A 352 16.10 -32.11 -10.17
CA GLU A 352 15.98 -33.48 -10.68
C GLU A 352 16.70 -34.51 -9.80
N ASN A 353 17.81 -34.09 -9.18
CA ASN A 353 18.68 -34.98 -8.40
C ASN A 353 18.34 -35.03 -6.89
N THR A 354 17.53 -34.08 -6.39
CA THR A 354 17.16 -34.09 -4.96
C THR A 354 16.06 -35.09 -4.66
N THR A 355 16.20 -35.79 -3.53
CA THR A 355 15.20 -36.75 -3.02
C THR A 355 14.33 -36.17 -1.92
N SER A 356 14.67 -34.98 -1.42
CA SER A 356 13.94 -34.26 -0.38
C SER A 356 12.88 -33.37 -1.01
N GLU A 357 11.60 -33.63 -0.74
CA GLU A 357 10.49 -32.81 -1.23
C GLU A 357 10.59 -31.36 -0.76
N PHE A 358 11.07 -31.16 0.49
CA PHE A 358 11.27 -29.81 1.03
C PHE A 358 12.40 -29.06 0.30
N ASP A 359 13.52 -29.72 -0.01
CA ASP A 359 14.59 -29.09 -0.75
C ASP A 359 14.19 -28.84 -2.21
N LYS A 360 13.40 -29.74 -2.78
CA LYS A 360 12.84 -29.59 -4.12
C LYS A 360 11.94 -28.36 -4.22
N GLU A 361 11.03 -28.17 -3.25
CA GLU A 361 10.18 -26.97 -3.16
C GLU A 361 11.03 -25.69 -3.10
N LYS A 362 12.06 -25.65 -2.28
CA LYS A 362 12.94 -24.50 -2.13
C LYS A 362 13.82 -24.21 -3.35
N LEU A 363 14.25 -25.25 -4.06
CA LEU A 363 14.94 -25.09 -5.34
C LEU A 363 13.98 -24.59 -6.43
N GLN A 364 12.73 -25.05 -6.44
CA GLN A 364 11.71 -24.54 -7.36
C GLN A 364 11.41 -23.05 -7.11
N GLU A 365 11.28 -22.64 -5.84
CA GLU A 365 11.14 -21.23 -5.48
C GLU A 365 12.30 -20.36 -5.98
N ARG A 366 13.55 -20.83 -5.80
CA ARG A 366 14.72 -20.12 -6.33
C ARG A 366 14.74 -20.07 -7.87
N LEU A 367 14.38 -21.18 -8.51
CA LEU A 367 14.27 -21.23 -9.96
C LEU A 367 13.25 -20.22 -10.48
N ALA A 368 12.07 -20.16 -9.86
CA ALA A 368 11.01 -19.22 -10.23
C ALA A 368 11.47 -17.76 -10.08
N LYS A 369 12.14 -17.42 -8.98
CA LYS A 369 12.68 -16.08 -8.75
C LYS A 369 13.76 -15.65 -9.77
N LEU A 370 14.61 -16.56 -10.20
CA LEU A 370 15.70 -16.25 -11.14
C LEU A 370 15.25 -16.34 -12.61
N ALA A 371 14.43 -17.33 -12.95
CA ALA A 371 14.00 -17.58 -14.33
C ALA A 371 12.76 -16.77 -14.75
N GLY A 372 11.94 -16.33 -13.79
CA GLY A 372 10.69 -15.61 -14.05
C GLY A 372 10.90 -14.18 -14.57
N GLY A 373 12.05 -13.58 -14.31
CA GLY A 373 12.31 -12.19 -14.64
C GLY A 373 11.39 -11.22 -13.89
N VAL A 374 11.39 -9.96 -14.36
CA VAL A 374 10.49 -8.90 -13.88
C VAL A 374 9.77 -8.29 -15.07
N ALA A 375 8.44 -8.29 -15.05
CA ALA A 375 7.68 -7.52 -16.02
C ALA A 375 7.66 -6.05 -15.59
N VAL A 376 8.09 -5.17 -16.46
CA VAL A 376 8.12 -3.73 -16.22
C VAL A 376 7.06 -3.07 -17.10
N ILE A 377 6.06 -2.46 -16.47
CA ILE A 377 5.08 -1.63 -17.17
C ILE A 377 5.65 -0.21 -17.22
N LYS A 378 5.95 0.24 -18.45
CA LYS A 378 6.40 1.61 -18.72
C LYS A 378 5.18 2.49 -18.91
N VAL A 379 4.94 3.38 -17.95
CA VAL A 379 3.79 4.28 -17.97
C VAL A 379 4.12 5.48 -18.85
N GLY A 380 3.35 5.69 -19.91
CA GLY A 380 3.50 6.80 -20.84
C GLY A 380 2.38 7.83 -20.70
N ALA A 381 2.73 9.12 -20.78
CA ALA A 381 1.77 10.23 -20.80
C ALA A 381 2.37 11.46 -21.49
N ALA A 382 1.50 12.41 -21.88
CA ALA A 382 1.92 13.65 -22.52
C ALA A 382 2.45 14.70 -21.52
N THR A 383 2.00 14.66 -20.27
CA THR A 383 2.39 15.60 -19.22
C THR A 383 2.77 14.87 -17.93
N GLU A 384 3.58 15.52 -17.08
CA GLU A 384 3.98 14.97 -15.79
C GLU A 384 2.79 14.75 -14.84
N ILE A 385 1.77 15.62 -14.90
CA ILE A 385 0.55 15.49 -14.09
C ILE A 385 -0.22 14.23 -14.49
N GLU A 386 -0.45 14.03 -15.80
CA GLU A 386 -1.09 12.84 -16.35
C GLU A 386 -0.28 11.57 -16.05
N MET A 387 1.04 11.64 -16.15
CA MET A 387 1.95 10.55 -15.83
C MET A 387 1.77 10.06 -14.39
N LYS A 388 1.77 10.98 -13.43
CA LYS A 388 1.61 10.67 -12.02
C LYS A 388 0.24 10.06 -11.71
N GLU A 389 -0.83 10.65 -12.27
CA GLU A 389 -2.19 10.11 -12.10
C GLU A 389 -2.30 8.69 -12.67
N LYS A 390 -1.85 8.50 -13.91
CA LYS A 390 -1.90 7.22 -14.60
C LYS A 390 -1.07 6.15 -13.90
N LYS A 391 0.10 6.52 -13.35
CA LYS A 391 0.95 5.62 -12.59
C LYS A 391 0.27 5.13 -11.32
N LEU A 392 -0.36 6.01 -10.53
CA LEU A 392 -1.10 5.64 -9.33
C LEU A 392 -2.25 4.70 -9.66
N ARG A 393 -3.03 5.00 -10.68
CA ARG A 393 -4.15 4.18 -11.14
C ARG A 393 -3.73 2.79 -11.63
N ILE A 394 -2.61 2.68 -12.35
CA ILE A 394 -2.06 1.38 -12.77
C ILE A 394 -1.51 0.61 -11.56
N GLU A 395 -0.94 1.30 -10.58
CA GLU A 395 -0.45 0.70 -9.33
C GLU A 395 -1.58 0.02 -8.54
N ASP A 396 -2.70 0.73 -8.36
CA ASP A 396 -3.90 0.19 -7.72
C ASP A 396 -4.47 -1.00 -8.50
N ALA A 397 -4.56 -0.89 -9.83
CA ALA A 397 -5.05 -1.97 -10.69
C ALA A 397 -4.17 -3.23 -10.64
N LEU A 398 -2.85 -3.07 -10.56
CA LEU A 398 -1.92 -4.18 -10.38
C LEU A 398 -2.08 -4.83 -9.00
N ALA A 399 -2.25 -4.03 -7.96
CA ALA A 399 -2.49 -4.53 -6.61
C ALA A 399 -3.83 -5.27 -6.52
N ALA A 400 -4.90 -4.72 -7.11
CA ALA A 400 -6.20 -5.38 -7.21
C ALA A 400 -6.12 -6.71 -7.98
N ALA A 401 -5.37 -6.74 -9.10
CA ALA A 401 -5.16 -7.96 -9.87
C ALA A 401 -4.46 -9.06 -9.05
N LYS A 402 -3.42 -8.71 -8.29
CA LYS A 402 -2.73 -9.63 -7.36
C LYS A 402 -3.68 -10.11 -6.25
N ALA A 403 -4.42 -9.20 -5.62
CA ALA A 403 -5.39 -9.54 -4.59
C ALA A 403 -6.50 -10.49 -5.10
N GLY A 404 -6.94 -10.30 -6.35
CA GLY A 404 -7.88 -11.18 -7.03
C GLY A 404 -7.32 -12.57 -7.32
N ALA A 405 -6.05 -12.65 -7.72
CA ALA A 405 -5.37 -13.92 -7.91
C ALA A 405 -5.19 -14.70 -6.59
N GLU A 406 -4.99 -14.01 -5.45
CA GLU A 406 -4.79 -14.62 -4.14
C GLU A 406 -6.08 -15.18 -3.52
N GLU A 407 -7.16 -14.41 -3.49
CA GLU A 407 -8.40 -14.77 -2.76
C GLU A 407 -9.64 -14.86 -3.66
N GLY A 408 -9.47 -14.74 -4.98
CA GLY A 408 -10.59 -14.75 -5.92
C GLY A 408 -11.34 -13.43 -6.00
N ILE A 409 -12.44 -13.46 -6.75
CA ILE A 409 -13.28 -12.32 -7.08
C ILE A 409 -14.70 -12.49 -6.57
N VAL A 410 -15.35 -11.37 -6.30
CA VAL A 410 -16.77 -11.25 -5.94
C VAL A 410 -17.46 -10.27 -6.89
N ALA A 411 -18.78 -10.19 -6.83
CA ALA A 411 -19.54 -9.18 -7.56
C ALA A 411 -19.13 -7.77 -7.12
N GLY A 412 -18.69 -6.95 -8.07
CA GLY A 412 -18.16 -5.62 -7.83
C GLY A 412 -19.22 -4.54 -7.61
N GLY A 413 -18.73 -3.29 -7.57
CA GLY A 413 -19.60 -2.13 -7.40
C GLY A 413 -20.34 -2.08 -6.07
N GLY A 414 -19.79 -2.67 -5.00
CA GLY A 414 -20.40 -2.77 -3.68
C GLY A 414 -21.45 -3.89 -3.55
N THR A 415 -21.75 -4.61 -4.62
CA THR A 415 -22.78 -5.68 -4.65
C THR A 415 -22.46 -6.80 -3.67
N ALA A 416 -21.19 -7.19 -3.51
CA ALA A 416 -20.78 -8.23 -2.57
C ALA A 416 -21.15 -7.91 -1.12
N LEU A 417 -21.12 -6.64 -0.73
CA LEU A 417 -21.53 -6.20 0.60
C LEU A 417 -23.06 -6.31 0.80
N ILE A 418 -23.85 -5.99 -0.23
CA ILE A 418 -25.31 -6.22 -0.22
C ILE A 418 -25.60 -7.72 -0.15
N ASN A 419 -24.85 -8.57 -0.86
CA ASN A 419 -25.03 -10.02 -0.82
C ASN A 419 -24.65 -10.62 0.55
N ALA A 420 -23.84 -9.95 1.36
CA ALA A 420 -23.54 -10.38 2.72
C ALA A 420 -24.62 -10.00 3.75
N MET A 421 -25.54 -9.08 3.43
CA MET A 421 -26.57 -8.60 4.37
C MET A 421 -27.47 -9.72 4.92
N PRO A 422 -27.95 -10.70 4.14
CA PRO A 422 -28.78 -11.78 4.69
C PRO A 422 -28.10 -12.59 5.80
N ALA A 423 -26.78 -12.83 5.70
CA ALA A 423 -26.02 -13.51 6.75
C ALA A 423 -25.96 -12.69 8.04
N VAL A 424 -25.80 -11.37 7.91
CA VAL A 424 -25.83 -10.45 9.07
C VAL A 424 -27.25 -10.35 9.65
N GLU A 425 -28.30 -10.34 8.84
CA GLU A 425 -29.70 -10.35 9.29
C GLU A 425 -30.02 -11.62 10.09
N ALA A 426 -29.55 -12.78 9.63
CA ALA A 426 -29.68 -14.04 10.35
C ALA A 426 -28.95 -13.99 11.70
N LEU A 427 -27.76 -13.42 11.76
CA LEU A 427 -27.02 -13.20 13.01
C LEU A 427 -27.79 -12.26 13.96
N ILE A 428 -28.35 -11.14 13.47
CA ILE A 428 -29.12 -10.17 14.25
C ILE A 428 -30.30 -10.85 14.95
N ALA A 429 -30.93 -11.86 14.34
CA ALA A 429 -32.02 -12.60 14.94
C ALA A 429 -31.62 -13.40 16.20
N THR A 430 -30.32 -13.73 16.33
CA THR A 430 -29.76 -14.48 17.48
C THR A 430 -29.17 -13.60 18.57
N LEU A 431 -29.08 -12.29 18.35
CA LEU A 431 -28.47 -11.32 19.26
C LEU A 431 -29.56 -10.57 20.06
N GLU A 432 -29.17 -10.11 21.25
CA GLU A 432 -30.01 -9.31 22.14
C GLU A 432 -29.30 -8.01 22.57
N GLY A 433 -30.07 -7.06 23.14
CA GLY A 433 -29.52 -5.81 23.70
C GLY A 433 -28.66 -4.99 22.72
N ASP A 434 -27.62 -4.41 23.25
CA ASP A 434 -26.74 -3.51 22.46
C ASP A 434 -25.77 -4.24 21.52
N GLU A 435 -25.54 -5.54 21.71
CA GLU A 435 -24.88 -6.34 20.69
C GLU A 435 -25.71 -6.42 19.39
N LYS A 436 -27.01 -6.57 19.53
CA LYS A 436 -27.98 -6.51 18.41
C LYS A 436 -27.94 -5.15 17.72
N THR A 437 -27.83 -4.07 18.51
CA THR A 437 -27.68 -2.70 17.98
C THR A 437 -26.38 -2.58 17.18
N GLY A 438 -25.25 -3.11 17.69
CA GLY A 438 -23.98 -3.14 16.96
C GLY A 438 -24.06 -3.85 15.61
N ALA A 439 -24.73 -5.01 15.58
CA ALA A 439 -24.91 -5.74 14.33
C ALA A 439 -25.81 -5.00 13.31
N LYS A 440 -26.84 -4.28 13.78
CA LYS A 440 -27.68 -3.43 12.92
C LYS A 440 -26.91 -2.25 12.33
N ILE A 441 -25.95 -1.68 13.06
CA ILE A 441 -25.06 -0.63 12.56
C ILE A 441 -24.26 -1.14 11.36
N VAL A 442 -23.69 -2.35 11.46
CA VAL A 442 -22.98 -2.98 10.35
C VAL A 442 -23.91 -3.22 9.17
N LEU A 443 -25.09 -3.81 9.41
CA LEU A 443 -26.08 -4.06 8.35
C LEU A 443 -26.39 -2.78 7.56
N ARG A 444 -26.56 -1.66 8.24
CA ARG A 444 -26.81 -0.36 7.60
C ARG A 444 -25.60 0.15 6.82
N ALA A 445 -24.38 -0.03 7.35
CA ALA A 445 -23.15 0.42 6.71
C ALA A 445 -22.84 -0.35 5.43
N LEU A 446 -23.24 -1.62 5.32
CA LEU A 446 -23.01 -2.44 4.11
C LEU A 446 -23.70 -1.88 2.85
N GLU A 447 -24.72 -1.04 2.99
CA GLU A 447 -25.41 -0.39 1.87
C GLU A 447 -24.62 0.83 1.30
N GLU A 448 -23.75 1.44 2.09
CA GLU A 448 -23.19 2.75 1.76
C GLU A 448 -22.29 2.76 0.51
N PRO A 449 -21.50 1.73 0.16
CA PRO A 449 -20.74 1.74 -1.08
C PRO A 449 -21.64 1.81 -2.32
N VAL A 450 -22.69 1.02 -2.41
CA VAL A 450 -23.67 1.10 -3.53
C VAL A 450 -24.36 2.45 -3.54
N ARG A 451 -24.76 2.96 -2.38
CA ARG A 451 -25.40 4.26 -2.23
C ARG A 451 -24.51 5.39 -2.72
N GLN A 452 -23.24 5.37 -2.37
CA GLN A 452 -22.29 6.40 -2.77
C GLN A 452 -21.96 6.34 -4.28
N ILE A 453 -21.80 5.12 -4.84
CA ILE A 453 -21.61 4.94 -6.29
C ILE A 453 -22.81 5.51 -7.07
N ALA A 454 -24.02 5.22 -6.62
CA ALA A 454 -25.24 5.76 -7.19
C ALA A 454 -25.29 7.30 -7.09
N ALA A 455 -25.00 7.84 -5.90
CA ALA A 455 -24.97 9.30 -5.68
C ALA A 455 -23.94 10.00 -6.57
N ASN A 456 -22.74 9.44 -6.75
CA ASN A 456 -21.72 9.96 -7.65
C ASN A 456 -22.17 9.91 -9.14
N ALA A 457 -23.08 9.00 -9.46
CA ALA A 457 -23.72 8.91 -10.77
C ALA A 457 -24.96 9.83 -10.93
N GLY A 458 -25.35 10.54 -9.86
CA GLY A 458 -26.56 11.39 -9.87
C GLY A 458 -27.86 10.63 -9.69
N LEU A 459 -27.80 9.40 -9.14
CA LEU A 459 -28.93 8.49 -8.99
C LEU A 459 -29.33 8.31 -7.51
N GLU A 460 -30.58 7.88 -7.27
CA GLU A 460 -31.09 7.61 -5.93
C GLU A 460 -30.69 6.19 -5.47
N GLY A 461 -29.70 6.11 -4.57
CA GLY A 461 -29.14 4.84 -4.11
C GLY A 461 -30.11 3.97 -3.34
N SER A 462 -31.11 4.54 -2.66
CA SER A 462 -32.12 3.78 -1.91
C SER A 462 -32.97 2.89 -2.81
N VAL A 463 -33.34 3.39 -3.99
CA VAL A 463 -34.11 2.64 -4.99
C VAL A 463 -33.27 1.49 -5.56
N ILE A 464 -32.01 1.77 -5.84
CA ILE A 464 -31.09 0.77 -6.40
C ILE A 464 -30.87 -0.37 -5.41
N ILE A 465 -30.61 -0.05 -4.13
CA ILE A 465 -30.40 -1.04 -3.07
C ILE A 465 -31.65 -1.89 -2.86
N ASP A 466 -32.83 -1.26 -2.80
CA ASP A 466 -34.10 -1.98 -2.65
C ASP A 466 -34.35 -2.95 -3.80
N THR A 467 -34.06 -2.53 -5.05
CA THR A 467 -34.18 -3.38 -6.23
C THR A 467 -33.24 -4.60 -6.16
N ILE A 468 -31.95 -4.39 -5.80
CA ILE A 468 -30.98 -5.49 -5.65
C ILE A 468 -31.44 -6.47 -4.56
N ARG A 469 -31.90 -5.96 -3.41
CA ARG A 469 -32.36 -6.80 -2.29
C ARG A 469 -33.60 -7.59 -2.60
N ARG A 470 -34.56 -7.02 -3.34
CA ARG A 470 -35.79 -7.72 -3.76
C ARG A 470 -35.52 -8.85 -4.72
N GLU A 471 -34.57 -8.70 -5.64
CA GLU A 471 -34.17 -9.78 -6.53
C GLU A 471 -33.55 -10.95 -5.75
N GLY A 472 -32.79 -10.66 -4.68
CA GLY A 472 -32.25 -11.64 -3.74
C GLY A 472 -31.25 -12.64 -4.35
N LYS A 473 -30.81 -12.43 -5.58
CA LYS A 473 -29.88 -13.29 -6.29
C LYS A 473 -28.45 -12.83 -6.05
N VAL A 474 -27.58 -13.75 -5.60
CA VAL A 474 -26.15 -13.48 -5.41
C VAL A 474 -25.53 -13.09 -6.75
N GLY A 475 -24.79 -11.99 -6.76
CA GLY A 475 -24.15 -11.43 -7.95
C GLY A 475 -25.01 -10.46 -8.75
N TYR A 476 -26.31 -10.38 -8.50
CA TYR A 476 -27.17 -9.38 -9.14
C TYR A 476 -26.94 -8.00 -8.51
N GLY A 477 -26.60 -7.02 -9.33
CA GLY A 477 -26.23 -5.67 -8.91
C GLY A 477 -26.63 -4.60 -9.93
N PHE A 478 -26.01 -3.43 -9.79
CA PHE A 478 -26.30 -2.27 -10.62
C PHE A 478 -25.00 -1.73 -11.24
N ASP A 479 -24.94 -1.73 -12.57
CA ASP A 479 -23.90 -1.07 -13.35
C ASP A 479 -24.21 0.43 -13.42
N ALA A 480 -23.49 1.22 -12.63
CA ALA A 480 -23.67 2.67 -12.56
C ALA A 480 -23.14 3.41 -13.79
N GLN A 481 -22.30 2.79 -14.61
CA GLN A 481 -21.83 3.39 -15.86
C GLN A 481 -22.91 3.38 -16.93
N ASN A 482 -23.53 2.22 -17.13
CA ASN A 482 -24.54 2.00 -18.17
C ASN A 482 -25.98 2.13 -17.65
N GLU A 483 -26.14 2.30 -16.32
CA GLU A 483 -27.43 2.46 -15.63
C GLU A 483 -28.35 1.24 -15.80
N VAL A 484 -27.79 0.03 -15.77
CA VAL A 484 -28.52 -1.22 -15.96
C VAL A 484 -28.33 -2.18 -14.77
N TYR A 485 -29.36 -3.00 -14.50
CA TYR A 485 -29.28 -4.09 -13.52
C TYR A 485 -28.87 -5.39 -14.20
N GLY A 486 -28.08 -6.23 -13.53
CA GLY A 486 -27.67 -7.51 -14.08
C GLY A 486 -26.73 -8.30 -13.19
N ASP A 487 -26.25 -9.42 -13.72
CA ASP A 487 -25.20 -10.20 -13.09
C ASP A 487 -23.85 -9.47 -13.26
N MET A 488 -23.32 -8.98 -12.16
CA MET A 488 -22.11 -8.15 -12.15
C MET A 488 -20.87 -8.94 -12.62
N ILE A 489 -20.78 -10.23 -12.22
CA ILE A 489 -19.64 -11.07 -12.65
C ILE A 489 -19.70 -11.33 -14.16
N ALA A 490 -20.88 -11.62 -14.68
CA ALA A 490 -21.07 -11.82 -16.13
C ALA A 490 -20.78 -10.53 -16.92
N ALA A 491 -21.17 -9.37 -16.37
CA ALA A 491 -20.87 -8.05 -16.94
C ALA A 491 -19.39 -7.65 -16.83
N GLY A 492 -18.55 -8.43 -16.14
CA GLY A 492 -17.15 -8.12 -15.93
C GLY A 492 -16.89 -7.10 -14.80
N ILE A 493 -17.92 -6.73 -14.04
CA ILE A 493 -17.82 -5.80 -12.91
C ILE A 493 -17.53 -6.63 -11.66
N VAL A 494 -16.27 -6.73 -11.31
CA VAL A 494 -15.77 -7.61 -10.24
C VAL A 494 -14.81 -6.87 -9.32
N ASP A 495 -14.84 -7.23 -8.03
CA ASP A 495 -13.91 -6.75 -7.01
C ASP A 495 -13.12 -7.94 -6.45
N PRO A 496 -11.84 -7.78 -6.06
CA PRO A 496 -11.13 -8.81 -5.31
C PRO A 496 -11.79 -9.05 -3.95
N ALA A 497 -12.00 -10.31 -3.58
CA ALA A 497 -12.57 -10.65 -2.27
C ALA A 497 -11.70 -10.13 -1.12
N LYS A 498 -10.37 -10.19 -1.27
CA LYS A 498 -9.40 -9.65 -0.32
C LYS A 498 -9.58 -8.14 -0.07
N VAL A 499 -9.78 -7.36 -1.14
CA VAL A 499 -10.02 -5.91 -1.07
C VAL A 499 -11.31 -5.61 -0.31
N THR A 500 -12.42 -6.23 -0.71
CA THR A 500 -13.75 -5.98 -0.12
C THR A 500 -13.79 -6.34 1.37
N ARG A 501 -13.25 -7.51 1.77
CA ARG A 501 -13.23 -7.91 3.17
C ARG A 501 -12.28 -7.07 4.03
N SER A 502 -11.08 -6.73 3.50
CA SER A 502 -10.10 -5.93 4.23
C SER A 502 -10.62 -4.52 4.49
N ALA A 503 -11.29 -3.92 3.50
CA ALA A 503 -11.95 -2.63 3.65
C ALA A 503 -12.96 -2.64 4.80
N LEU A 504 -13.83 -3.66 4.87
CA LEU A 504 -14.82 -3.80 5.94
C LEU A 504 -14.17 -4.04 7.31
N GLN A 505 -13.17 -4.92 7.39
CA GLN A 505 -12.49 -5.26 8.64
C GLN A 505 -11.72 -4.06 9.22
N ASN A 506 -10.97 -3.34 8.39
CA ASN A 506 -10.20 -2.17 8.83
C ASN A 506 -11.12 -1.01 9.23
N ALA A 507 -12.18 -0.77 8.47
CA ALA A 507 -13.21 0.21 8.81
C ALA A 507 -13.85 -0.08 10.17
N ALA A 508 -14.26 -1.32 10.41
CA ALA A 508 -14.90 -1.72 11.65
C ALA A 508 -13.94 -1.67 12.85
N SER A 509 -12.68 -2.03 12.66
CA SER A 509 -11.65 -1.98 13.70
C SER A 509 -11.51 -0.56 14.25
N VAL A 510 -11.33 0.42 13.39
CA VAL A 510 -11.17 1.82 13.81
C VAL A 510 -12.51 2.39 14.30
N ALA A 511 -13.61 2.08 13.64
CA ALA A 511 -14.94 2.52 14.10
C ALA A 511 -15.23 2.04 15.53
N ALA A 512 -14.93 0.79 15.86
CA ALA A 512 -15.09 0.25 17.20
C ALA A 512 -14.25 0.99 18.25
N MET A 513 -13.05 1.44 17.90
CA MET A 513 -12.20 2.24 18.80
C MET A 513 -12.77 3.66 19.00
N VAL A 514 -13.19 4.32 17.92
CA VAL A 514 -13.81 5.64 17.97
C VAL A 514 -15.07 5.62 18.82
N LEU A 515 -15.94 4.62 18.63
CA LEU A 515 -17.21 4.49 19.36
C LEU A 515 -17.02 4.22 20.86
N THR A 516 -15.89 3.66 21.27
CA THR A 516 -15.57 3.42 22.70
C THR A 516 -14.75 4.55 23.32
N THR A 517 -14.44 5.61 22.57
CA THR A 517 -13.69 6.77 23.06
C THR A 517 -14.61 7.75 23.78
N GLU A 518 -14.18 8.22 24.98
CA GLU A 518 -14.94 9.14 25.83
C GLU A 518 -14.19 10.47 26.08
N SER A 519 -12.88 10.51 25.90
CA SER A 519 -12.09 11.72 26.10
C SER A 519 -11.00 11.88 25.05
N LEU A 520 -10.69 13.13 24.71
CA LEU A 520 -9.58 13.49 23.82
C LEU A 520 -8.60 14.40 24.54
N VAL A 521 -7.32 14.18 24.32
CA VAL A 521 -6.21 14.92 24.93
C VAL A 521 -5.30 15.45 23.84
N ALA A 522 -5.26 16.76 23.68
CA ALA A 522 -4.41 17.45 22.71
C ALA A 522 -3.37 18.36 23.39
N ASP A 523 -2.30 18.68 22.69
CA ASP A 523 -1.40 19.75 23.11
C ASP A 523 -2.09 21.10 22.93
N LYS A 524 -1.98 21.97 23.94
CA LYS A 524 -2.47 23.35 23.83
C LYS A 524 -1.56 24.10 22.86
N LYS A 525 -2.13 24.65 21.77
CA LYS A 525 -1.40 25.54 20.87
C LYS A 525 -0.83 26.70 21.70
N GLU A 526 0.48 26.92 21.65
CA GLU A 526 1.08 28.14 22.21
C GLU A 526 0.64 29.30 21.32
N GLU A 527 -0.09 30.23 21.89
CA GLU A 527 -0.27 31.53 21.23
C GLU A 527 1.13 32.14 21.11
N ASN A 528 1.66 32.24 19.89
CA ASN A 528 2.90 32.97 19.65
C ASN A 528 2.70 34.38 20.25
N PRO A 529 3.48 34.78 21.28
CA PRO A 529 3.42 36.16 21.76
C PRO A 529 3.74 37.05 20.57
N ALA A 530 2.85 38.03 20.28
CA ALA A 530 3.11 39.04 19.27
C ALA A 530 4.55 39.58 19.44
N PRO A 531 5.34 39.72 18.37
CA PRO A 531 6.71 40.20 18.50
C PRO A 531 6.68 41.51 19.28
N ALA A 532 7.40 41.55 20.42
CA ALA A 532 7.51 42.73 21.25
C ALA A 532 7.96 43.89 20.34
N MET A 533 7.13 44.91 20.19
CA MET A 533 7.55 46.13 19.50
C MET A 533 8.83 46.63 20.18
N PRO A 534 9.90 46.91 19.42
CA PRO A 534 11.08 47.49 20.02
C PRO A 534 10.65 48.80 20.70
N ALA A 535 10.87 48.91 22.00
CA ALA A 535 10.63 50.11 22.77
C ALA A 535 11.42 51.22 22.10
N GLY A 536 10.69 52.20 21.54
CA GLY A 536 11.27 53.35 20.87
C GLY A 536 12.20 54.08 21.83
N GLY A 537 13.49 54.00 21.56
CA GLY A 537 14.50 54.77 22.26
C GLY A 537 14.26 56.25 21.97
N MET A 538 13.71 56.95 22.95
CA MET A 538 13.61 58.38 22.95
C MET A 538 15.04 58.92 23.12
N GLY A 539 15.62 59.35 21.97
CA GLY A 539 16.95 59.93 21.91
C GLY A 539 17.01 61.22 22.67
N GLY A 540 17.93 61.33 23.60
CA GLY A 540 18.35 62.55 24.25
C GLY A 540 19.06 63.44 23.26
N MET A 541 18.48 64.66 23.11
CA MET A 541 19.11 65.84 22.54
C MET A 541 20.07 66.45 23.59
N GLY A 542 21.26 66.78 23.19
CA GLY A 542 22.20 67.62 23.98
C GLY A 542 23.59 67.56 23.40
N GLY A 543 24.05 68.51 22.75
CA GLY A 543 24.59 69.79 23.07
C GLY A 543 26.03 69.88 22.68
N MET A 544 26.26 70.81 21.80
CA MET A 544 27.38 71.73 21.68
C MET A 544 28.74 71.33 22.29
N TYR A 545 29.71 71.29 21.52
CA TYR A 545 30.87 72.20 21.20
C TYR A 545 31.74 71.51 20.15
#